data_41d7cd8e3a308fdc982b70c79d86ef31
#
_entry.id   41d7cd8e3a308fdc982b70c79d86ef31
#
_cell.length_a   1.000
_cell.length_b   1.000
_cell.length_c   1.000
_cell.angle_alpha   90.00
_cell.angle_beta   90.00
_cell.angle_gamma   90.00
#
_symmetry.space_group_name_H-M   'P 1'
#
loop_
_entity.id
_entity.type
_entity.pdbx_description
1 polymer ?
#
loop_
_entity_poly.entity_id
_entity_poly.type
_entity_poly.pdbx_seq_one_letter_code
_entity_poly.pdbx_strand_id
1 'polypeptide(L)'
;MSTAELDALAEQTIRDAGAEPSFKGYHGYPASICASVNEQIVHGIPAAARVLADGDLISVDCGAVLHGWHGDAAITIPVGEVVGADLLLSAACEAALSAGIAAALPDGRLSDISYAVQSSIAAAAERNRADYGIVAEYGGHGIGTAMHMDPFLPNHGDPGHGPRLRPGMALAIEPMITAGDPETVELEDGWTVVTASGARAVHWEHSVAITDDGPRVLTLP
;
A
#
# COMPACT_ATOMS: atom_id res chain seq x y z
N MET A 1 7.32 20.62 5.86
CA MET A 1 5.86 20.37 5.69
C MET A 1 5.43 19.36 6.75
N SER A 2 4.34 19.61 7.44
CA SER A 2 3.74 18.62 8.34
C SER A 2 2.87 17.62 7.56
N THR A 3 2.60 16.45 8.14
CA THR A 3 1.69 15.48 7.52
C THR A 3 0.26 16.00 7.43
N ALA A 4 -0.17 16.90 8.34
CA ALA A 4 -1.47 17.57 8.22
C ALA A 4 -1.55 18.57 7.04
N GLU A 5 -0.44 19.26 6.71
CA GLU A 5 -0.39 20.11 5.51
C GLU A 5 -0.44 19.26 4.23
N LEU A 6 0.18 18.08 4.26
CA LEU A 6 0.11 17.12 3.15
C LEU A 6 -1.32 16.60 2.96
N ASP A 7 -2.00 16.24 4.05
CA ASP A 7 -3.41 15.83 4.03
C ASP A 7 -4.33 16.90 3.43
N ALA A 8 -4.15 18.15 3.87
CA ALA A 8 -4.93 19.27 3.34
C ALA A 8 -4.72 19.48 1.83
N LEU A 9 -3.48 19.34 1.36
CA LEU A 9 -3.16 19.41 -0.07
C LEU A 9 -3.81 18.27 -0.85
N ALA A 10 -3.74 17.05 -0.34
CA ALA A 10 -4.37 15.88 -0.96
C ALA A 10 -5.90 16.02 -1.03
N GLU A 11 -6.55 16.43 0.08
CA GLU A 11 -7.99 16.68 0.09
C GLU A 11 -8.39 17.74 -0.94
N GLN A 12 -7.66 18.85 -1.00
CA GLN A 12 -7.93 19.90 -1.98
C GLN A 12 -7.80 19.37 -3.41
N THR A 13 -6.75 18.61 -3.71
CA THR A 13 -6.51 18.02 -5.04
C THR A 13 -7.64 17.07 -5.45
N ILE A 14 -8.08 16.19 -4.54
CA ILE A 14 -9.18 15.26 -4.78
C ILE A 14 -10.48 16.03 -5.07
N ARG A 15 -10.80 17.04 -4.26
CA ARG A 15 -12.04 17.82 -4.42
C ARG A 15 -12.02 18.70 -5.68
N ASP A 16 -10.88 19.28 -6.03
CA ASP A 16 -10.73 20.08 -7.25
C ASP A 16 -10.90 19.22 -8.52
N ALA A 17 -10.60 17.92 -8.43
CA ALA A 17 -10.89 16.94 -9.48
C ALA A 17 -12.35 16.47 -9.50
N GLY A 18 -13.22 16.98 -8.62
CA GLY A 18 -14.63 16.61 -8.52
C GLY A 18 -14.88 15.26 -7.84
N ALA A 19 -13.88 14.72 -7.17
CA ALA A 19 -13.95 13.48 -6.38
C ALA A 19 -14.11 13.78 -4.89
N GLU A 20 -14.31 12.73 -4.08
CA GLU A 20 -14.32 12.79 -2.63
C GLU A 20 -13.24 11.90 -2.05
N PRO A 21 -12.57 12.26 -0.92
CA PRO A 21 -11.63 11.36 -0.25
C PRO A 21 -12.32 10.08 0.23
N SER A 22 -11.78 8.92 -0.11
CA SER A 22 -12.36 7.63 0.29
C SER A 22 -12.20 7.36 1.79
N PHE A 23 -11.12 7.84 2.41
CA PHE A 23 -10.78 7.51 3.79
C PHE A 23 -11.47 8.40 4.81
N LYS A 24 -11.71 9.66 4.50
CA LYS A 24 -12.27 10.63 5.45
C LYS A 24 -13.68 10.24 5.91
N GLY A 25 -13.81 9.84 7.18
CA GLY A 25 -15.05 9.36 7.76
C GLY A 25 -15.28 7.84 7.62
N TYR A 26 -14.45 7.13 6.85
CA TYR A 26 -14.54 5.67 6.71
C TYR A 26 -14.22 5.01 8.06
N HIS A 27 -15.21 4.29 8.63
CA HIS A 27 -15.15 3.75 9.99
C HIS A 27 -14.69 4.74 11.07
N GLY A 28 -14.82 6.06 10.81
CA GLY A 28 -14.40 7.13 11.72
C GLY A 28 -12.97 7.63 11.51
N TYR A 29 -12.26 7.20 10.46
CA TYR A 29 -10.94 7.72 10.14
C TYR A 29 -10.99 9.23 9.90
N PRO A 30 -10.09 10.04 10.51
CA PRO A 30 -10.28 11.49 10.58
C PRO A 30 -9.74 12.28 9.37
N ALA A 31 -8.94 11.66 8.50
CA ALA A 31 -8.16 12.33 7.48
C ALA A 31 -8.47 11.84 6.05
N SER A 32 -7.97 12.52 5.04
CA SER A 32 -8.17 12.21 3.63
C SER A 32 -7.14 11.23 3.06
N ILE A 33 -5.95 11.19 3.68
CA ILE A 33 -4.87 10.26 3.36
C ILE A 33 -4.39 9.56 4.64
N CYS A 34 -3.69 8.43 4.47
CA CYS A 34 -2.79 7.92 5.51
C CYS A 34 -1.37 8.42 5.22
N ALA A 35 -0.68 8.90 6.26
CA ALA A 35 0.68 9.46 6.16
C ALA A 35 1.58 8.74 7.17
N SER A 36 2.07 7.57 6.78
CA SER A 36 2.82 6.65 7.63
C SER A 36 4.32 6.91 7.51
N VAL A 37 4.97 7.34 8.60
CA VAL A 37 6.36 7.80 8.57
C VAL A 37 7.26 6.82 9.31
N ASN A 38 8.34 6.38 8.68
CA ASN A 38 9.42 5.57 9.24
C ASN A 38 8.97 4.17 9.69
N GLU A 39 8.79 3.98 11.00
CA GLU A 39 8.31 2.73 11.62
C GLU A 39 6.80 2.52 11.46
N GLN A 40 6.07 3.53 11.03
CA GLN A 40 4.64 3.41 10.73
C GLN A 40 4.46 2.66 9.40
N ILE A 41 3.71 1.58 9.45
CA ILE A 41 3.45 0.71 8.30
C ILE A 41 2.31 1.29 7.46
N VAL A 42 1.13 1.42 8.08
CA VAL A 42 -0.11 1.91 7.47
C VAL A 42 -0.95 2.72 8.46
N HIS A 43 -1.97 3.39 7.95
CA HIS A 43 -3.00 4.12 8.69
C HIS A 43 -2.47 5.25 9.58
N GLY A 44 -1.24 5.74 9.34
CA GLY A 44 -0.70 6.88 10.08
C GLY A 44 -1.61 8.10 9.93
N ILE A 45 -2.15 8.60 11.07
CA ILE A 45 -3.03 9.77 11.06
C ILE A 45 -2.22 11.05 10.85
N PRO A 46 -2.51 11.83 9.78
CA PRO A 46 -1.87 13.13 9.57
C PRO A 46 -2.00 14.07 10.77
N ALA A 47 -0.90 14.68 11.21
CA ALA A 47 -0.85 15.53 12.36
C ALA A 47 0.01 16.78 12.12
N ALA A 48 -0.39 17.93 12.67
CA ALA A 48 0.39 19.17 12.59
C ALA A 48 1.73 19.07 13.35
N ALA A 49 1.78 18.25 14.40
CA ALA A 49 2.98 17.99 15.18
C ALA A 49 4.00 17.09 14.45
N ARG A 50 3.57 16.28 13.45
CA ARG A 50 4.47 15.44 12.67
C ARG A 50 4.98 16.23 11.46
N VAL A 51 6.09 16.91 11.66
CA VAL A 51 6.80 17.65 10.59
C VAL A 51 7.84 16.72 9.98
N LEU A 52 7.79 16.56 8.65
CA LEU A 52 8.75 15.75 7.90
C LEU A 52 10.14 16.37 7.97
N ALA A 53 11.14 15.55 8.21
CA ALA A 53 12.54 15.91 8.32
C ALA A 53 13.40 15.20 7.26
N ASP A 54 14.58 15.73 7.03
CA ASP A 54 15.60 15.08 6.20
C ASP A 54 15.94 13.69 6.79
N GLY A 55 15.93 12.66 5.96
CA GLY A 55 16.11 11.27 6.36
C GLY A 55 14.83 10.52 6.70
N ASP A 56 13.65 11.16 6.69
CA ASP A 56 12.38 10.43 6.83
C ASP A 56 12.03 9.64 5.56
N LEU A 57 11.36 8.53 5.76
CA LEU A 57 10.70 7.74 4.72
C LEU A 57 9.20 7.80 5.01
N ILE A 58 8.41 8.31 4.07
CA ILE A 58 6.95 8.43 4.26
C ILE A 58 6.20 7.60 3.22
N SER A 59 5.29 6.75 3.68
CA SER A 59 4.27 6.11 2.84
C SER A 59 3.02 6.97 2.86
N VAL A 60 2.62 7.46 1.70
CA VAL A 60 1.38 8.22 1.50
C VAL A 60 0.41 7.30 0.77
N ASP A 61 -0.69 7.01 1.43
CA ASP A 61 -1.78 6.21 0.90
C ASP A 61 -3.01 7.11 0.72
N CYS A 62 -3.61 7.06 -0.47
CA CYS A 62 -4.61 8.00 -0.92
C CYS A 62 -5.70 7.32 -1.75
N GLY A 63 -6.90 7.26 -1.19
CA GLY A 63 -8.09 6.80 -1.88
C GLY A 63 -9.04 7.94 -2.27
N ALA A 64 -9.62 7.84 -3.45
CA ALA A 64 -10.63 8.76 -3.93
C ALA A 64 -11.84 8.03 -4.51
N VAL A 65 -13.04 8.60 -4.33
CA VAL A 65 -14.27 8.12 -4.96
C VAL A 65 -14.81 9.14 -5.95
N LEU A 66 -15.02 8.70 -7.18
CA LEU A 66 -15.62 9.50 -8.25
C LEU A 66 -16.79 8.75 -8.88
N HIS A 67 -17.96 9.38 -8.92
CA HIS A 67 -19.21 8.78 -9.44
C HIS A 67 -19.54 7.42 -8.81
N GLY A 68 -19.20 7.24 -7.52
CA GLY A 68 -19.48 6.01 -6.77
C GLY A 68 -18.44 4.88 -6.98
N TRP A 69 -17.33 5.15 -7.67
CA TRP A 69 -16.24 4.20 -7.85
C TRP A 69 -14.98 4.66 -7.11
N HIS A 70 -14.41 3.77 -6.31
CA HIS A 70 -13.19 3.99 -5.56
C HIS A 70 -11.96 3.62 -6.39
N GLY A 71 -10.91 4.41 -6.23
CA GLY A 71 -9.54 4.10 -6.62
C GLY A 71 -8.64 4.33 -5.43
N ASP A 72 -7.64 3.48 -5.24
CA ASP A 72 -6.74 3.47 -4.11
C ASP A 72 -5.30 3.25 -4.56
N ALA A 73 -4.36 3.97 -3.95
CA ALA A 73 -2.95 3.86 -4.27
C ALA A 73 -2.05 4.38 -3.14
N ALA A 74 -0.93 3.71 -2.93
CA ALA A 74 0.10 4.16 -2.00
C ALA A 74 1.47 4.21 -2.66
N ILE A 75 2.27 5.20 -2.24
CA ILE A 75 3.68 5.34 -2.62
C ILE A 75 4.53 5.64 -1.39
N THR A 76 5.75 5.13 -1.37
CA THR A 76 6.74 5.48 -0.35
C THR A 76 7.78 6.45 -0.92
N ILE A 77 7.94 7.60 -0.27
CA ILE A 77 8.75 8.73 -0.72
C ILE A 77 9.88 8.98 0.29
N PRO A 78 11.15 9.07 -0.17
CA PRO A 78 12.24 9.56 0.66
C PRO A 78 12.15 11.08 0.84
N VAL A 79 12.40 11.58 2.05
CA VAL A 79 12.44 13.00 2.36
C VAL A 79 13.89 13.45 2.51
N GLY A 80 14.38 14.25 1.57
CA GLY A 80 15.78 14.69 1.55
C GLY A 80 16.77 13.54 1.31
N GLU A 81 17.86 13.51 2.07
CA GLU A 81 18.88 12.46 1.97
C GLU A 81 18.54 11.29 2.92
N VAL A 82 18.20 10.15 2.35
CA VAL A 82 17.82 8.92 3.06
C VAL A 82 18.93 7.88 2.93
N VAL A 83 19.12 7.04 3.95
CA VAL A 83 20.15 5.98 3.91
C VAL A 83 19.84 4.94 2.82
N GLY A 84 20.89 4.40 2.20
CA GLY A 84 20.76 3.48 1.07
C GLY A 84 19.94 2.22 1.38
N ALA A 85 19.96 1.74 2.63
CA ALA A 85 19.16 0.59 3.05
C ALA A 85 17.63 0.87 2.95
N ASP A 86 17.19 2.06 3.30
CA ASP A 86 15.77 2.47 3.22
C ASP A 86 15.32 2.60 1.76
N LEU A 87 16.19 3.10 0.88
CA LEU A 87 15.92 3.16 -0.56
C LEU A 87 15.82 1.75 -1.16
N LEU A 88 16.66 0.81 -0.71
CA LEU A 88 16.60 -0.59 -1.15
C LEU A 88 15.33 -1.29 -0.63
N LEU A 89 14.88 -0.96 0.58
CA LEU A 89 13.62 -1.46 1.15
C LEU A 89 12.42 -0.99 0.31
N SER A 90 12.33 0.32 0.02
CA SER A 90 11.27 0.88 -0.80
C SER A 90 11.26 0.31 -2.22
N ALA A 91 12.44 0.23 -2.87
CA ALA A 91 12.56 -0.36 -4.20
C ALA A 91 12.20 -1.88 -4.22
N ALA A 92 12.45 -2.61 -3.13
CA ALA A 92 12.03 -4.01 -3.02
C ALA A 92 10.50 -4.14 -2.96
N CYS A 93 9.82 -3.26 -2.23
CA CYS A 93 8.36 -3.22 -2.13
C CYS A 93 7.70 -2.84 -3.47
N GLU A 94 8.21 -1.81 -4.15
CA GLU A 94 7.73 -1.39 -5.47
C GLU A 94 7.91 -2.49 -6.52
N ALA A 95 9.06 -3.19 -6.50
CA ALA A 95 9.29 -4.34 -7.36
C ALA A 95 8.34 -5.51 -7.05
N ALA A 96 8.00 -5.73 -5.78
CA ALA A 96 7.03 -6.74 -5.37
C ALA A 96 5.62 -6.40 -5.84
N LEU A 97 5.19 -5.14 -5.74
CA LEU A 97 3.94 -4.65 -6.32
C LEU A 97 3.91 -4.93 -7.84
N SER A 98 4.97 -4.56 -8.54
CA SER A 98 5.08 -4.80 -9.98
C SER A 98 4.99 -6.29 -10.35
N ALA A 99 5.61 -7.16 -9.55
CA ALA A 99 5.54 -8.62 -9.74
C ALA A 99 4.12 -9.16 -9.48
N GLY A 100 3.45 -8.65 -8.43
CA GLY A 100 2.05 -8.98 -8.15
C GLY A 100 1.11 -8.57 -9.28
N ILE A 101 1.27 -7.35 -9.79
CA ILE A 101 0.50 -6.85 -10.95
C ILE A 101 0.72 -7.75 -12.16
N ALA A 102 1.97 -8.10 -12.48
CA ALA A 102 2.27 -8.97 -13.63
C ALA A 102 1.68 -10.38 -13.51
N ALA A 103 1.47 -10.87 -12.27
CA ALA A 103 0.84 -12.15 -11.99
C ALA A 103 -0.70 -12.12 -11.99
N ALA A 104 -1.31 -10.94 -12.01
CA ALA A 104 -2.77 -10.74 -11.99
C ALA A 104 -3.42 -11.05 -13.36
N LEU A 105 -3.14 -12.23 -13.91
CA LEU A 105 -3.59 -12.63 -15.24
C LEU A 105 -5.02 -13.20 -15.20
N PRO A 106 -5.82 -12.99 -16.26
CA PRO A 106 -7.13 -13.64 -16.38
C PRO A 106 -6.98 -15.18 -16.35
N ASP A 107 -7.95 -15.86 -15.72
CA ASP A 107 -7.96 -17.29 -15.43
C ASP A 107 -6.93 -17.79 -14.41
N GLY A 108 -5.97 -16.99 -13.98
CA GLY A 108 -5.10 -17.25 -12.84
C GLY A 108 -5.87 -17.35 -11.52
N ARG A 109 -5.17 -17.59 -10.45
CA ARG A 109 -5.74 -17.64 -9.09
C ARG A 109 -5.29 -16.43 -8.28
N LEU A 110 -6.11 -16.02 -7.32
CA LEU A 110 -5.80 -14.89 -6.47
C LEU A 110 -4.42 -15.00 -5.81
N SER A 111 -4.08 -16.19 -5.29
CA SER A 111 -2.81 -16.42 -4.62
C SER A 111 -1.58 -16.49 -5.54
N ASP A 112 -1.77 -16.51 -6.87
CA ASP A 112 -0.66 -16.33 -7.81
C ASP A 112 -0.04 -14.94 -7.66
N ILE A 113 -0.88 -13.94 -7.35
CA ILE A 113 -0.44 -12.57 -7.01
C ILE A 113 0.36 -12.59 -5.71
N SER A 114 -0.19 -13.19 -4.64
CA SER A 114 0.46 -13.31 -3.34
C SER A 114 1.84 -13.97 -3.42
N TYR A 115 1.93 -15.05 -4.19
CA TYR A 115 3.17 -15.79 -4.41
C TYR A 115 4.21 -14.96 -5.18
N ALA A 116 3.77 -14.20 -6.18
CA ALA A 116 4.65 -13.34 -6.97
C ALA A 116 5.22 -12.19 -6.10
N VAL A 117 4.38 -11.57 -5.26
CA VAL A 117 4.79 -10.55 -4.28
C VAL A 117 5.85 -11.13 -3.34
N GLN A 118 5.54 -12.22 -2.65
CA GLN A 118 6.45 -12.89 -1.71
C GLN A 118 7.78 -13.29 -2.37
N SER A 119 7.72 -13.88 -3.56
CA SER A 119 8.92 -14.34 -4.27
C SER A 119 9.81 -13.17 -4.69
N SER A 120 9.22 -12.05 -5.10
CA SER A 120 9.96 -10.82 -5.43
C SER A 120 10.67 -10.25 -4.20
N ILE A 121 10.00 -10.20 -3.05
CA ILE A 121 10.58 -9.74 -1.78
C ILE A 121 11.74 -10.64 -1.37
N ALA A 122 11.58 -11.96 -1.42
CA ALA A 122 12.64 -12.92 -1.08
C ALA A 122 13.86 -12.76 -1.99
N ALA A 123 13.66 -12.60 -3.29
CA ALA A 123 14.74 -12.35 -4.24
C ALA A 123 15.45 -11.00 -4.00
N ALA A 124 14.70 -9.96 -3.58
CA ALA A 124 15.27 -8.68 -3.22
C ALA A 124 16.09 -8.77 -1.92
N ALA A 125 15.59 -9.48 -0.91
CA ALA A 125 16.29 -9.72 0.36
C ALA A 125 17.65 -10.41 0.13
N GLU A 126 17.68 -11.47 -0.70
CA GLU A 126 18.91 -12.17 -1.06
C GLU A 126 19.89 -11.25 -1.82
N ARG A 127 19.42 -10.53 -2.83
CA ARG A 127 20.23 -9.60 -3.65
C ARG A 127 20.83 -8.48 -2.81
N ASN A 128 20.04 -7.93 -1.89
CA ASN A 128 20.42 -6.80 -1.04
C ASN A 128 21.17 -7.24 0.22
N ARG A 129 21.22 -8.56 0.49
CA ARG A 129 21.77 -9.13 1.75
C ARG A 129 21.10 -8.51 2.97
N ALA A 130 19.79 -8.34 2.90
CA ALA A 130 18.95 -7.74 3.91
C ALA A 130 17.89 -8.75 4.37
N ASP A 131 17.32 -8.50 5.53
CA ASP A 131 16.16 -9.23 6.03
C ASP A 131 14.93 -8.32 5.82
N TYR A 132 13.94 -8.82 5.09
CA TYR A 132 12.69 -8.11 4.82
C TYR A 132 11.52 -8.93 5.33
N GLY A 133 10.76 -8.37 6.27
CA GLY A 133 9.53 -8.95 6.77
C GLY A 133 8.34 -8.58 5.88
N ILE A 134 7.42 -9.53 5.67
CA ILE A 134 6.15 -9.29 4.97
C ILE A 134 5.07 -9.17 6.03
N VAL A 135 4.38 -8.03 6.09
CA VAL A 135 3.26 -7.84 7.00
C VAL A 135 2.11 -8.77 6.59
N ALA A 136 1.63 -9.58 7.52
CA ALA A 136 0.67 -10.65 7.25
C ALA A 136 -0.79 -10.27 7.59
N GLU A 137 -0.98 -9.36 8.53
CA GLU A 137 -2.29 -8.97 9.06
C GLU A 137 -3.04 -8.00 8.13
N TYR A 138 -2.30 -7.33 7.25
CA TYR A 138 -2.81 -6.38 6.27
C TYR A 138 -2.48 -6.85 4.86
N GLY A 139 -3.26 -6.39 3.88
CA GLY A 139 -3.05 -6.77 2.49
C GLY A 139 -4.15 -6.27 1.58
N GLY A 140 -4.03 -6.58 0.31
CA GLY A 140 -4.91 -6.13 -0.75
C GLY A 140 -6.34 -6.64 -0.64
N HIS A 141 -7.19 -6.08 -1.46
CA HIS A 141 -8.63 -6.35 -1.41
C HIS A 141 -9.30 -6.12 -2.77
N GLY A 142 -10.52 -6.60 -2.93
CA GLY A 142 -11.37 -6.15 -4.01
C GLY A 142 -11.72 -4.67 -3.83
N ILE A 143 -11.83 -3.93 -4.93
CA ILE A 143 -12.18 -2.51 -4.92
C ILE A 143 -13.18 -2.21 -6.04
N GLY A 144 -14.09 -1.23 -5.80
CA GLY A 144 -15.10 -0.87 -6.78
C GLY A 144 -16.09 0.16 -6.25
N THR A 145 -17.35 -0.24 -6.06
CA THR A 145 -18.39 0.61 -5.47
C THR A 145 -18.29 0.71 -3.94
N ALA A 146 -17.41 -0.06 -3.34
CA ALA A 146 -16.95 0.12 -1.97
C ALA A 146 -15.42 0.07 -1.96
N MET A 147 -14.80 0.70 -0.97
CA MET A 147 -13.35 0.76 -0.86
C MET A 147 -12.77 -0.62 -0.60
N HIS A 148 -13.20 -1.29 0.44
CA HIS A 148 -12.81 -2.67 0.75
C HIS A 148 -13.94 -3.63 0.37
N MET A 149 -13.65 -4.52 -0.56
CA MET A 149 -14.52 -5.59 -1.04
C MET A 149 -13.80 -6.93 -0.98
N ASP A 150 -14.56 -8.02 -0.97
CA ASP A 150 -13.99 -9.33 -1.20
C ASP A 150 -13.38 -9.45 -2.62
N PRO A 151 -12.32 -10.22 -2.79
CA PRO A 151 -11.62 -11.03 -1.79
C PRO A 151 -10.52 -10.24 -1.06
N PHE A 152 -10.15 -10.64 0.16
CA PHE A 152 -8.89 -10.26 0.78
C PHE A 152 -7.71 -10.90 0.01
N LEU A 153 -6.67 -10.13 -0.26
CA LEU A 153 -5.50 -10.54 -1.02
C LEU A 153 -4.23 -10.45 -0.14
N PRO A 154 -3.79 -11.55 0.46
CA PRO A 154 -2.55 -11.56 1.25
C PRO A 154 -1.33 -11.29 0.37
N ASN A 155 -0.28 -10.71 0.98
CA ASN A 155 1.01 -10.46 0.33
C ASN A 155 1.95 -11.68 0.33
N HIS A 156 1.48 -12.83 0.77
CA HIS A 156 2.21 -14.10 0.84
C HIS A 156 1.27 -15.29 0.67
N GLY A 157 1.80 -16.44 0.28
CA GLY A 157 1.07 -17.70 0.19
C GLY A 157 1.51 -18.56 -0.99
N ASP A 158 1.04 -19.82 -0.99
CA ASP A 158 1.29 -20.75 -2.08
C ASP A 158 0.45 -20.43 -3.32
N PRO A 159 0.97 -20.59 -4.54
CA PRO A 159 0.24 -20.27 -5.77
C PRO A 159 -0.90 -21.28 -6.03
N GLY A 160 -1.84 -20.90 -6.90
CA GLY A 160 -2.89 -21.78 -7.39
C GLY A 160 -4.14 -21.87 -6.51
N HIS A 161 -4.29 -21.01 -5.51
CA HIS A 161 -5.40 -21.01 -4.55
C HIS A 161 -6.30 -19.77 -4.66
N GLY A 162 -7.44 -19.82 -3.98
CA GLY A 162 -8.41 -18.73 -3.95
C GLY A 162 -9.27 -18.63 -5.22
N PRO A 163 -10.05 -17.57 -5.37
CA PRO A 163 -10.92 -17.35 -6.51
C PRO A 163 -10.11 -17.23 -7.82
N ARG A 164 -10.75 -17.59 -8.94
CA ARG A 164 -10.19 -17.31 -10.26
C ARG A 164 -10.29 -15.84 -10.57
N LEU A 165 -9.22 -15.27 -11.09
CA LEU A 165 -9.21 -13.92 -11.64
C LEU A 165 -10.00 -13.89 -12.94
N ARG A 166 -10.91 -12.94 -13.07
CA ARG A 166 -11.78 -12.82 -14.25
C ARG A 166 -11.78 -11.37 -14.74
N PRO A 167 -11.87 -11.15 -16.05
CA PRO A 167 -12.11 -9.82 -16.58
C PRO A 167 -13.30 -9.14 -15.92
N GLY A 168 -13.13 -7.86 -15.57
CA GLY A 168 -14.10 -7.06 -14.83
C GLY A 168 -13.88 -7.02 -13.31
N MET A 169 -12.97 -7.84 -12.75
CA MET A 169 -12.53 -7.68 -11.37
C MET A 169 -11.57 -6.50 -11.26
N ALA A 170 -11.63 -5.79 -10.13
CA ALA A 170 -10.63 -4.82 -9.73
C ALA A 170 -10.12 -5.15 -8.32
N LEU A 171 -8.81 -5.03 -8.12
CA LEU A 171 -8.12 -5.37 -6.88
C LEU A 171 -7.18 -4.23 -6.50
N ALA A 172 -7.09 -3.89 -5.23
CA ALA A 172 -5.95 -3.23 -4.63
C ALA A 172 -4.86 -4.28 -4.40
N ILE A 173 -3.67 -4.05 -4.93
CA ILE A 173 -2.48 -4.87 -4.68
C ILE A 173 -1.51 -4.00 -3.91
N GLU A 174 -1.25 -4.35 -2.65
CA GLU A 174 -0.62 -3.43 -1.69
C GLU A 174 0.38 -4.14 -0.77
N PRO A 175 1.56 -4.49 -1.25
CA PRO A 175 2.60 -5.03 -0.40
C PRO A 175 3.06 -4.03 0.66
N MET A 176 3.20 -4.53 1.89
CA MET A 176 3.78 -3.83 3.03
C MET A 176 4.93 -4.66 3.56
N ILE A 177 6.12 -4.06 3.62
CA ILE A 177 7.32 -4.76 4.10
C ILE A 177 8.07 -3.93 5.12
N THR A 178 8.80 -4.63 5.99
CA THR A 178 9.60 -4.07 7.07
C THR A 178 11.08 -4.39 6.90
N ALA A 179 11.93 -3.57 7.49
CA ALA A 179 13.36 -3.89 7.61
C ALA A 179 13.55 -4.85 8.80
N GLY A 180 13.39 -6.15 8.57
CA GLY A 180 13.47 -7.22 9.58
C GLY A 180 12.11 -7.76 9.99
N ASP A 181 11.90 -7.94 11.29
CA ASP A 181 10.71 -8.56 11.86
C ASP A 181 9.41 -7.85 11.44
N PRO A 182 8.42 -8.58 10.88
CA PRO A 182 7.14 -8.02 10.44
C PRO A 182 6.10 -7.87 11.55
N GLU A 183 6.41 -8.17 12.82
CA GLU A 183 5.45 -8.04 13.91
C GLU A 183 4.93 -6.61 14.03
N THR A 184 3.61 -6.46 14.17
CA THR A 184 2.90 -5.19 14.17
C THR A 184 2.31 -4.84 15.52
N VAL A 185 2.16 -3.53 15.78
CA VAL A 185 1.44 -2.99 16.94
C VAL A 185 0.53 -1.87 16.47
N GLU A 186 -0.75 -1.94 16.82
CA GLU A 186 -1.69 -0.83 16.67
C GLU A 186 -1.52 0.15 17.84
N LEU A 187 -1.43 1.44 17.54
CA LEU A 187 -1.29 2.48 18.56
C LEU A 187 -2.62 2.81 19.23
N GLU A 188 -2.54 3.55 20.35
CA GLU A 188 -3.72 3.95 21.15
C GLU A 188 -4.72 4.84 20.39
N ASP A 189 -4.32 5.40 19.24
CA ASP A 189 -5.22 6.16 18.37
C ASP A 189 -6.24 5.27 17.63
N GLY A 190 -6.08 3.94 17.70
CA GLY A 190 -6.96 2.94 17.12
C GLY A 190 -6.85 2.80 15.61
N TRP A 191 -5.76 3.35 15.00
CA TRP A 191 -5.54 3.35 13.56
C TRP A 191 -4.09 3.07 13.18
N THR A 192 -3.16 3.87 13.71
CA THR A 192 -1.76 3.82 13.28
C THR A 192 -1.13 2.48 13.64
N VAL A 193 -0.65 1.77 12.63
CA VAL A 193 0.06 0.50 12.78
C VAL A 193 1.54 0.72 12.60
N VAL A 194 2.33 0.26 13.58
CA VAL A 194 3.78 0.39 13.59
C VAL A 194 4.46 -0.97 13.64
N THR A 195 5.74 -1.03 13.26
CA THR A 195 6.57 -2.20 13.53
C THR A 195 6.83 -2.33 15.03
N ALA A 196 6.67 -3.52 15.60
CA ALA A 196 6.96 -3.77 17.02
C ALA A 196 8.43 -3.49 17.38
N SER A 197 9.32 -3.66 16.42
CA SER A 197 10.76 -3.45 16.56
C SER A 197 11.21 -1.98 16.45
N GLY A 198 10.36 -1.07 15.95
CA GLY A 198 10.73 0.29 15.57
C GLY A 198 11.55 0.36 14.26
N ALA A 199 11.63 -0.74 13.51
CA ALA A 199 12.29 -0.77 12.21
C ALA A 199 11.52 -0.01 11.13
N ARG A 200 12.19 0.40 10.07
CA ARG A 200 11.57 1.05 8.90
C ARG A 200 10.55 0.13 8.25
N ALA A 201 9.46 0.72 7.77
CA ALA A 201 8.45 0.07 6.97
C ALA A 201 8.13 0.89 5.71
N VAL A 202 7.60 0.21 4.70
CA VAL A 202 7.21 0.81 3.43
C VAL A 202 5.92 0.17 2.93
N HIS A 203 5.12 0.95 2.19
CA HIS A 203 3.88 0.55 1.57
C HIS A 203 3.82 1.09 0.13
N TRP A 204 3.54 0.21 -0.82
CA TRP A 204 3.29 0.54 -2.21
C TRP A 204 2.01 -0.11 -2.67
N GLU A 205 1.21 0.59 -3.45
CA GLU A 205 -0.09 0.09 -3.86
C GLU A 205 -0.53 0.64 -5.21
N HIS A 206 -1.29 -0.18 -5.93
CA HIS A 206 -2.11 0.23 -7.06
C HIS A 206 -3.46 -0.49 -7.10
N SER A 207 -4.51 0.24 -7.54
CA SER A 207 -5.73 -0.37 -8.03
C SER A 207 -5.51 -0.94 -9.43
N VAL A 208 -5.86 -2.21 -9.62
CA VAL A 208 -5.59 -2.96 -10.85
C VAL A 208 -6.86 -3.64 -11.36
N ALA A 209 -7.24 -3.37 -12.61
CA ALA A 209 -8.31 -4.10 -13.27
C ALA A 209 -7.77 -5.36 -13.96
N ILE A 210 -8.49 -6.48 -13.83
CA ILE A 210 -8.28 -7.67 -14.64
C ILE A 210 -9.03 -7.48 -15.94
N THR A 211 -8.34 -7.55 -17.07
CA THR A 211 -8.94 -7.43 -18.42
C THR A 211 -8.68 -8.68 -19.24
N ASP A 212 -9.34 -8.84 -20.38
CA ASP A 212 -9.07 -9.95 -21.30
C ASP A 212 -7.61 -9.96 -21.81
N ASP A 213 -7.00 -8.77 -21.90
CA ASP A 213 -5.62 -8.58 -22.36
C ASP A 213 -4.58 -8.64 -21.22
N GLY A 214 -5.03 -8.91 -19.98
CA GLY A 214 -4.18 -8.94 -18.78
C GLY A 214 -4.48 -7.82 -17.78
N PRO A 215 -3.61 -7.62 -16.77
CA PRO A 215 -3.80 -6.60 -15.75
C PRO A 215 -3.61 -5.18 -16.30
N ARG A 216 -4.47 -4.27 -15.86
CA ARG A 216 -4.37 -2.84 -16.17
C ARG A 216 -4.34 -2.04 -14.89
N VAL A 217 -3.26 -1.30 -14.65
CA VAL A 217 -3.17 -0.36 -13.53
C VAL A 217 -4.11 0.83 -13.80
N LEU A 218 -4.92 1.18 -12.81
CA LEU A 218 -5.94 2.23 -12.90
C LEU A 218 -5.50 3.55 -12.24
N THR A 219 -4.45 3.50 -11.41
CA THR A 219 -3.96 4.60 -10.55
C THR A 219 -2.61 5.16 -11.01
N LEU A 220 -2.27 5.00 -12.25
CA LEU A 220 -1.17 5.74 -12.88
C LEU A 220 -1.67 7.10 -13.38
N PRO A 221 -0.80 8.18 -13.32
CA PRO A 221 -1.13 9.49 -13.84
C PRO A 221 -1.40 9.50 -15.34
#